data_0442088aa5157c7d80dab7fcc1a72d86
#
_entry.id   0442088aa5157c7d80dab7fcc1a72d86
#
_cell.length_a   1.000
_cell.length_b   1.000
_cell.length_c   1.000
_cell.angle_alpha   90.00
_cell.angle_beta   90.00
_cell.angle_gamma   90.00
#
_symmetry.space_group_name_H-M   'P 1'
#
loop_
_entity.id
_entity.type
_entity.pdbx_description
1 polymer ?
#
loop_
_entity_poly.entity_id
_entity_poly.type
_entity_poly.pdbx_seq_one_letter_code
_entity_poly.pdbx_strand_id
1 'polypeptide(L)'
;STLVTGVVPAAIASVGGLFVDAVANSLLQNGNDFSDFRQEVLIYVLVELGLVLLLTASQRLNMLCQSILRALLGNKINVMILEKALTLELGHFEDSEYYDKLVRARREASSRPLSLIVKTFDLFRDVITLVTIGIFLFQFSAWASILLLIAGVPAFAAENKFSGEAFRNQRRRSAERRLQVYLEMVLTREDGVKEVKLFQLGKHFLKRYIDIFNRIYREDKSLVLRRTAWGYIFGLLASLSFYFAYGWVGFSAILGVITIGQMTMYIAQFRIGQNAVTSSLTAINGMYEDNLYLSNLDEYMNHEVPELSGTKAYGPIRGDGVRFEDVSFIYPGSAKPALDKISIHIKPGESLAIVGENGSGKTTLIKLLTRLYKPTSGRIFLEGLDLEEWDIDVLRKKVGVIFQDFNRYQLVVGENIGIGDIKDSDDLERVQEAAQKGMADSFIKDLPDAYSTQLGSWFKNGRELSGGQWQKIALSRAFMRKSADILVLDEPTAAIDAKAEAEIFAHFRELTKNRISIIISHRFSTVRMADHIIVFEKGRVVEEGSHPELIEKQGIYENLFELQAQGYK
;
A
#
# COMPACT_ATOMS: atom_id res chain seq x y z
N SER A 1 8.28 32.38 6.74
CA SER A 1 6.94 32.45 7.38
C SER A 1 6.97 31.99 8.84
N THR A 2 7.65 30.88 9.18
CA THR A 2 7.73 30.33 10.56
C THR A 2 8.33 31.33 11.55
N LEU A 3 9.39 32.06 11.17
CA LEU A 3 9.97 33.14 11.99
C LEU A 3 8.96 34.26 12.27
N VAL A 4 8.25 34.71 11.24
CA VAL A 4 7.23 35.76 11.36
C VAL A 4 6.11 35.32 12.29
N THR A 5 5.56 34.10 12.10
CA THR A 5 4.48 33.60 12.94
C THR A 5 4.93 33.30 14.39
N GLY A 6 6.22 33.13 14.65
CA GLY A 6 6.79 32.96 15.99
C GLY A 6 7.01 34.27 16.74
N VAL A 7 7.48 35.33 16.07
CA VAL A 7 7.86 36.63 16.70
C VAL A 7 6.71 37.61 16.75
N VAL A 8 5.93 37.73 15.67
CA VAL A 8 4.91 38.78 15.52
C VAL A 8 3.84 38.77 16.63
N PRO A 9 3.37 37.64 17.17
CA PRO A 9 2.41 37.64 18.28
C PRO A 9 2.91 38.40 19.53
N ALA A 10 4.20 38.27 19.86
CA ALA A 10 4.79 39.00 20.98
C ALA A 10 4.91 40.51 20.68
N ALA A 11 5.23 40.86 19.43
CA ALA A 11 5.28 42.25 18.98
C ALA A 11 3.89 42.89 19.05
N ILE A 12 2.83 42.21 18.60
CA ILE A 12 1.44 42.68 18.71
C ILE A 12 1.08 42.96 20.17
N ALA A 13 1.38 42.02 21.08
CA ALA A 13 1.12 42.19 22.52
C ALA A 13 1.87 43.42 23.09
N SER A 14 3.11 43.64 22.64
CA SER A 14 3.91 44.79 23.09
C SER A 14 3.36 46.14 22.57
N VAL A 15 2.99 46.21 21.30
CA VAL A 15 2.36 47.41 20.70
C VAL A 15 1.01 47.68 21.36
N GLY A 16 0.20 46.64 21.61
CA GLY A 16 -1.07 46.78 22.33
C GLY A 16 -0.89 47.31 23.76
N GLY A 17 0.19 46.92 24.46
CA GLY A 17 0.54 47.52 25.76
C GLY A 17 0.88 49.02 25.66
N LEU A 18 1.70 49.40 24.68
CA LEU A 18 2.04 50.83 24.43
C LEU A 18 0.81 51.64 24.07
N PHE A 19 -0.10 51.07 23.26
CA PHE A 19 -1.38 51.72 22.95
C PHE A 19 -2.21 51.97 24.22
N VAL A 20 -2.33 51.01 25.13
CA VAL A 20 -3.07 51.16 26.39
C VAL A 20 -2.43 52.22 27.27
N ASP A 21 -1.10 52.27 27.39
CA ASP A 21 -0.40 53.30 28.17
C ASP A 21 -0.58 54.69 27.56
N ALA A 22 -0.52 54.84 26.25
CA ALA A 22 -0.78 56.11 25.57
C ALA A 22 -2.22 56.61 25.86
N VAL A 23 -3.21 55.76 25.81
CA VAL A 23 -4.60 56.08 26.14
C VAL A 23 -4.76 56.43 27.62
N ALA A 24 -4.15 55.67 28.55
CA ALA A 24 -4.23 55.93 29.97
C ALA A 24 -3.57 57.28 30.36
N ASN A 25 -2.42 57.58 29.77
CA ASN A 25 -1.72 58.85 30.01
C ASN A 25 -2.51 60.03 29.46
N SER A 26 -3.20 59.88 28.31
CA SER A 26 -4.07 60.95 27.73
C SER A 26 -5.27 61.28 28.63
N LEU A 27 -5.78 60.32 29.39
CA LEU A 27 -6.88 60.50 30.33
C LEU A 27 -6.43 61.18 31.66
N LEU A 28 -5.18 60.99 32.06
CA LEU A 28 -4.62 61.55 33.29
C LEU A 28 -4.15 63.01 33.12
N GLN A 29 -3.75 63.41 31.92
CA GLN A 29 -3.33 64.75 31.59
C GLN A 29 -4.56 65.59 31.11
N ASN A 30 -5.18 66.33 32.03
CA ASN A 30 -6.32 67.19 31.73
C ASN A 30 -5.99 68.25 30.65
N GLY A 31 -6.16 67.94 29.39
CA GLY A 31 -6.82 68.87 28.44
C GLY A 31 -6.00 69.83 27.57
N ASN A 32 -4.64 69.90 27.51
CA ASN A 32 -3.97 70.89 26.69
C ASN A 32 -3.20 70.44 25.43
N ASP A 33 -2.96 69.15 25.19
CA ASP A 33 -2.28 68.61 23.98
C ASP A 33 -2.96 67.39 23.35
N PHE A 34 -4.23 67.52 22.99
CA PHE A 34 -4.99 66.49 22.32
C PHE A 34 -4.44 66.05 20.95
N SER A 35 -3.64 66.89 20.30
CA SER A 35 -3.13 66.63 18.95
C SER A 35 -2.03 65.58 18.93
N ASP A 36 -1.07 65.64 19.83
CA ASP A 36 0.08 64.75 19.86
C ASP A 36 -0.31 63.34 20.33
N PHE A 37 -1.19 63.24 21.32
CA PHE A 37 -1.73 61.96 21.77
C PHE A 37 -2.57 61.25 20.70
N ARG A 38 -3.31 61.98 19.88
CA ARG A 38 -4.06 61.41 18.76
C ARG A 38 -3.13 60.80 17.71
N GLN A 39 -2.00 61.44 17.43
CA GLN A 39 -1.01 60.94 16.48
C GLN A 39 -0.33 59.65 17.00
N GLU A 40 0.09 59.59 18.26
CA GLU A 40 0.68 58.41 18.86
C GLU A 40 -0.27 57.21 18.85
N VAL A 41 -1.51 57.38 19.29
CA VAL A 41 -2.56 56.36 19.29
C VAL A 41 -2.80 55.84 17.86
N LEU A 42 -2.89 56.76 16.87
CA LEU A 42 -3.08 56.37 15.47
C LEU A 42 -1.89 55.53 14.93
N ILE A 43 -0.65 55.93 15.29
CA ILE A 43 0.56 55.22 14.90
C ILE A 43 0.53 53.77 15.46
N TYR A 44 0.21 53.58 16.76
CA TYR A 44 0.15 52.24 17.36
C TYR A 44 -0.92 51.36 16.70
N VAL A 45 -2.10 51.93 16.38
CA VAL A 45 -3.17 51.21 15.66
C VAL A 45 -2.70 50.79 14.25
N LEU A 46 -2.04 51.69 13.51
CA LEU A 46 -1.55 51.38 12.15
C LEU A 46 -0.43 50.34 12.19
N VAL A 47 0.49 50.40 13.16
CA VAL A 47 1.55 49.43 13.35
C VAL A 47 0.96 48.06 13.71
N GLU A 48 0.01 47.99 14.66
CA GLU A 48 -0.67 46.77 15.02
C GLU A 48 -1.41 46.16 13.84
N LEU A 49 -2.16 46.96 13.07
CA LEU A 49 -2.83 46.52 11.84
C LEU A 49 -1.83 45.93 10.85
N GLY A 50 -0.68 46.57 10.63
CA GLY A 50 0.37 46.09 9.75
C GLY A 50 0.92 44.74 10.21
N LEU A 51 1.16 44.58 11.53
CA LEU A 51 1.62 43.32 12.12
C LEU A 51 0.58 42.20 11.98
N VAL A 52 -0.71 42.50 12.20
CA VAL A 52 -1.81 41.53 12.04
C VAL A 52 -1.95 41.10 10.58
N LEU A 53 -1.86 42.05 9.63
CA LEU A 53 -1.89 41.72 8.20
C LEU A 53 -0.70 40.83 7.81
N LEU A 54 0.51 41.12 8.28
CA LEU A 54 1.71 40.35 8.05
C LEU A 54 1.57 38.92 8.64
N LEU A 55 1.05 38.81 9.85
CA LEU A 55 0.80 37.54 10.51
C LEU A 55 -0.20 36.69 9.71
N THR A 56 -1.33 37.31 9.32
CA THR A 56 -2.38 36.65 8.55
C THR A 56 -1.88 36.18 7.19
N ALA A 57 -1.12 37.01 6.47
CA ALA A 57 -0.51 36.65 5.20
C ALA A 57 0.47 35.46 5.36
N SER A 58 1.32 35.49 6.40
CA SER A 58 2.26 34.40 6.70
C SER A 58 1.55 33.09 7.04
N GLN A 59 0.46 33.16 7.78
CA GLN A 59 -0.36 31.96 8.11
C GLN A 59 -1.00 31.37 6.85
N ARG A 60 -1.55 32.21 5.97
CA ARG A 60 -2.14 31.79 4.68
C ARG A 60 -1.09 31.15 3.76
N LEU A 61 0.09 31.74 3.69
CA LEU A 61 1.21 31.19 2.93
C LEU A 61 1.64 29.81 3.48
N ASN A 62 1.72 29.66 4.79
CA ASN A 62 2.02 28.37 5.43
C ASN A 62 0.97 27.32 5.07
N MET A 63 -0.33 27.65 5.13
CA MET A 63 -1.41 26.73 4.75
C MET A 63 -1.29 26.30 3.28
N LEU A 64 -0.99 27.24 2.38
CA LEU A 64 -0.79 26.96 0.97
C LEU A 64 0.38 25.98 0.75
N CYS A 65 1.55 26.28 1.34
CA CYS A 65 2.73 25.44 1.25
C CYS A 65 2.48 24.03 1.80
N GLN A 66 1.82 23.92 2.96
CA GLN A 66 1.47 22.63 3.55
C GLN A 66 0.50 21.84 2.66
N SER A 67 -0.47 22.52 2.01
CA SER A 67 -1.43 21.88 1.12
C SER A 67 -0.75 21.30 -0.13
N ILE A 68 0.16 22.06 -0.75
CA ILE A 68 0.95 21.61 -1.91
C ILE A 68 1.87 20.46 -1.50
N LEU A 69 2.58 20.61 -0.38
CA LEU A 69 3.49 19.58 0.13
C LEU A 69 2.75 18.28 0.44
N ARG A 70 1.52 18.36 0.97
CA ARG A 70 0.66 17.18 1.23
C ARG A 70 0.40 16.40 -0.04
N ALA A 71 0.02 17.08 -1.12
CA ALA A 71 -0.27 16.43 -2.39
C ALA A 71 0.97 15.76 -2.99
N LEU A 72 2.09 16.48 -3.03
CA LEU A 72 3.34 16.00 -3.62
C LEU A 72 3.96 14.85 -2.81
N LEU A 73 4.07 15.02 -1.49
CA LEU A 73 4.69 14.02 -0.63
C LEU A 73 3.86 12.74 -0.55
N GLY A 74 2.53 12.86 -0.42
CA GLY A 74 1.64 11.71 -0.41
C GLY A 74 1.76 10.87 -1.68
N ASN A 75 1.78 11.52 -2.85
CA ASN A 75 1.98 10.84 -4.12
C ASN A 75 3.38 10.19 -4.21
N LYS A 76 4.43 10.94 -3.84
CA LYS A 76 5.81 10.41 -3.89
C LYS A 76 5.98 9.14 -3.05
N ILE A 77 5.45 9.14 -1.83
CA ILE A 77 5.54 7.98 -0.94
C ILE A 77 4.71 6.80 -1.49
N ASN A 78 3.52 7.07 -2.04
CA ASN A 78 2.74 6.02 -2.68
C ASN A 78 3.50 5.38 -3.85
N VAL A 79 4.14 6.20 -4.70
CA VAL A 79 4.99 5.70 -5.79
C VAL A 79 6.13 4.84 -5.25
N MET A 80 6.85 5.29 -4.22
CA MET A 80 7.93 4.50 -3.60
C MET A 80 7.44 3.15 -3.06
N ILE A 81 6.25 3.10 -2.44
CA ILE A 81 5.65 1.85 -1.96
C ILE A 81 5.33 0.91 -3.13
N LEU A 82 4.79 1.45 -4.23
CA LEU A 82 4.49 0.67 -5.43
C LEU A 82 5.77 0.17 -6.11
N GLU A 83 6.79 1.01 -6.25
CA GLU A 83 8.11 0.63 -6.75
C GLU A 83 8.71 -0.51 -5.91
N LYS A 84 8.65 -0.40 -4.57
CA LYS A 84 9.09 -1.47 -3.67
C LYS A 84 8.27 -2.75 -3.86
N ALA A 85 6.94 -2.64 -4.02
CA ALA A 85 6.07 -3.79 -4.27
C ALA A 85 6.47 -4.54 -5.55
N LEU A 86 6.94 -3.83 -6.59
CA LEU A 86 7.39 -4.44 -7.84
C LEU A 86 8.70 -5.24 -7.68
N THR A 87 9.51 -4.97 -6.66
CA THR A 87 10.73 -5.75 -6.38
C THR A 87 10.48 -7.04 -5.59
N LEU A 88 9.28 -7.21 -5.03
CA LEU A 88 8.94 -8.35 -4.19
C LEU A 88 8.75 -9.63 -5.00
N GLU A 89 9.17 -10.75 -4.44
CA GLU A 89 8.88 -12.09 -4.98
C GLU A 89 7.45 -12.51 -4.65
N LEU A 90 6.89 -13.45 -5.42
CA LEU A 90 5.52 -13.96 -5.22
C LEU A 90 5.28 -14.48 -3.79
N GLY A 91 6.28 -15.12 -3.19
CA GLY A 91 6.20 -15.64 -1.82
C GLY A 91 5.88 -14.58 -0.76
N HIS A 92 6.30 -13.32 -0.97
CA HIS A 92 6.00 -12.23 -0.05
C HIS A 92 4.52 -11.83 -0.07
N PHE A 93 3.83 -11.99 -1.22
CA PHE A 93 2.39 -11.73 -1.34
C PHE A 93 1.54 -12.88 -0.78
N GLU A 94 2.08 -14.10 -0.76
CA GLU A 94 1.43 -15.28 -0.19
C GLU A 94 1.65 -15.37 1.34
N ASP A 95 2.64 -14.63 1.89
CA ASP A 95 2.89 -14.52 3.33
C ASP A 95 1.96 -13.49 3.98
N SER A 96 1.09 -13.96 4.88
CA SER A 96 0.12 -13.12 5.57
C SER A 96 0.77 -12.04 6.46
N GLU A 97 1.94 -12.30 7.04
CA GLU A 97 2.64 -11.34 7.89
C GLU A 97 3.22 -10.20 7.04
N TYR A 98 3.83 -10.55 5.91
CA TYR A 98 4.38 -9.56 4.99
C TYR A 98 3.28 -8.73 4.30
N TYR A 99 2.20 -9.36 3.88
CA TYR A 99 1.03 -8.66 3.34
C TYR A 99 0.47 -7.63 4.32
N ASP A 100 0.46 -7.94 5.62
CA ASP A 100 0.07 -6.99 6.66
C ASP A 100 1.00 -5.77 6.75
N LYS A 101 2.32 -5.97 6.58
CA LYS A 101 3.29 -4.87 6.56
C LYS A 101 3.01 -3.94 5.38
N LEU A 102 2.74 -4.49 4.20
CA LEU A 102 2.36 -3.72 3.01
C LEU A 102 1.07 -2.91 3.23
N VAL A 103 0.01 -3.54 3.75
CA VAL A 103 -1.27 -2.88 3.99
C VAL A 103 -1.15 -1.77 5.03
N ARG A 104 -0.39 -2.00 6.11
CA ARG A 104 -0.11 -0.97 7.12
C ARG A 104 0.72 0.18 6.55
N ALA A 105 1.82 -0.11 5.87
CA ALA A 105 2.65 0.90 5.22
C ALA A 105 1.82 1.79 4.30
N ARG A 106 0.98 1.19 3.46
CA ARG A 106 0.09 1.91 2.53
C ARG A 106 -0.94 2.82 3.22
N ARG A 107 -1.50 2.38 4.34
CA ARG A 107 -2.48 3.17 5.12
C ARG A 107 -1.82 4.38 5.77
N GLU A 108 -0.64 4.20 6.34
CA GLU A 108 0.07 5.24 7.10
C GLU A 108 0.83 6.22 6.17
N ALA A 109 1.20 5.79 4.98
CA ALA A 109 2.01 6.55 4.02
C ALA A 109 1.39 7.88 3.58
N SER A 110 0.06 7.96 3.54
CA SER A 110 -0.63 9.13 2.99
C SER A 110 -0.66 10.34 3.93
N SER A 111 -0.54 10.14 5.25
CA SER A 111 -0.76 11.20 6.23
C SER A 111 0.38 11.40 7.24
N ARG A 112 1.02 10.33 7.70
CA ARG A 112 2.01 10.40 8.79
C ARG A 112 3.29 11.15 8.45
N PRO A 113 3.92 10.97 7.26
CA PRO A 113 5.13 11.71 6.91
C PRO A 113 4.92 13.22 6.86
N LEU A 114 3.78 13.64 6.29
CA LEU A 114 3.44 15.06 6.28
C LEU A 114 3.15 15.60 7.69
N SER A 115 2.43 14.82 8.50
CA SER A 115 2.14 15.19 9.89
C SER A 115 3.43 15.46 10.66
N LEU A 116 4.45 14.61 10.50
CA LEU A 116 5.77 14.78 11.12
C LEU A 116 6.43 16.11 10.68
N ILE A 117 6.43 16.41 9.38
CA ILE A 117 7.02 17.64 8.84
C ILE A 117 6.29 18.87 9.40
N VAL A 118 4.96 18.88 9.38
CA VAL A 118 4.15 19.99 9.89
C VAL A 118 4.44 20.23 11.37
N LYS A 119 4.41 19.17 12.18
CA LYS A 119 4.72 19.25 13.62
C LYS A 119 6.14 19.75 13.90
N THR A 120 7.10 19.40 13.04
CA THR A 120 8.47 19.92 13.14
C THR A 120 8.50 21.44 12.94
N PHE A 121 7.82 21.95 11.93
CA PHE A 121 7.72 23.42 11.72
C PHE A 121 6.93 24.12 12.82
N ASP A 122 5.86 23.50 13.33
CA ASP A 122 5.10 24.01 14.45
C ASP A 122 5.98 24.09 15.71
N LEU A 123 6.78 23.05 15.98
CA LEU A 123 7.73 23.06 17.10
C LEU A 123 8.76 24.19 16.97
N PHE A 124 9.34 24.37 15.77
CA PHE A 124 10.26 25.49 15.53
C PHE A 124 9.60 26.85 15.78
N ARG A 125 8.38 27.06 15.27
CA ARG A 125 7.59 28.27 15.53
C ARG A 125 7.41 28.50 17.03
N ASP A 126 6.97 27.47 17.74
CA ASP A 126 6.65 27.56 19.15
C ASP A 126 7.91 27.81 20.01
N VAL A 127 9.05 27.22 19.65
CA VAL A 127 10.35 27.51 20.29
C VAL A 127 10.74 28.98 20.09
N ILE A 128 10.61 29.51 18.85
CA ILE A 128 10.88 30.93 18.56
C ILE A 128 9.96 31.82 19.41
N THR A 129 8.67 31.49 19.49
CA THR A 129 7.69 32.20 20.30
C THR A 129 8.09 32.17 21.79
N LEU A 130 8.47 31.01 22.32
CA LEU A 130 8.89 30.86 23.73
C LEU A 130 10.16 31.65 24.04
N VAL A 131 11.15 31.64 23.14
CA VAL A 131 12.37 32.46 23.32
C VAL A 131 12.02 33.93 23.32
N THR A 132 11.21 34.38 22.35
CA THR A 132 10.81 35.79 22.27
C THR A 132 10.04 36.24 23.51
N ILE A 133 9.05 35.50 23.94
CA ILE A 133 8.24 35.78 25.13
C ILE A 133 9.07 35.64 26.41
N GLY A 134 9.96 34.63 26.47
CA GLY A 134 10.86 34.44 27.60
C GLY A 134 11.72 35.65 27.87
N ILE A 135 12.23 36.34 26.84
CA ILE A 135 13.00 37.60 27.00
C ILE A 135 12.14 38.69 27.64
N PHE A 136 10.91 38.86 27.22
CA PHE A 136 10.00 39.88 27.77
C PHE A 136 9.58 39.51 29.21
N LEU A 137 9.20 38.27 29.47
CA LEU A 137 8.79 37.81 30.80
C LEU A 137 9.95 37.83 31.82
N PHE A 138 11.18 37.60 31.35
CA PHE A 138 12.36 37.67 32.19
C PHE A 138 12.62 39.10 32.71
N GLN A 139 12.30 40.11 31.94
CA GLN A 139 12.35 41.52 32.35
C GLN A 139 11.37 41.81 33.50
N PHE A 140 10.21 41.11 33.53
CA PHE A 140 9.25 41.21 34.62
C PHE A 140 9.69 40.40 35.83
N SER A 141 9.92 39.07 35.60
CA SER A 141 10.38 38.15 36.64
C SER A 141 10.88 36.84 36.05
N ALA A 142 12.07 36.37 36.48
CA ALA A 142 12.61 35.07 36.14
C ALA A 142 11.68 33.92 36.56
N TRP A 143 11.00 34.05 37.71
CA TRP A 143 10.07 33.04 38.22
C TRP A 143 8.83 32.88 37.33
N ALA A 144 8.36 33.93 36.67
CA ALA A 144 7.25 33.87 35.74
C ALA A 144 7.58 32.98 34.51
N SER A 145 8.80 33.11 33.98
CA SER A 145 9.29 32.27 32.87
C SER A 145 9.41 30.79 33.27
N ILE A 146 9.93 30.51 34.48
CA ILE A 146 10.06 29.15 35.02
C ILE A 146 8.68 28.50 35.25
N LEU A 147 7.73 29.22 35.81
CA LEU A 147 6.36 28.77 36.04
C LEU A 147 5.66 28.37 34.74
N LEU A 148 5.85 29.19 33.69
CA LEU A 148 5.32 28.91 32.35
C LEU A 148 5.79 27.56 31.80
N LEU A 149 7.08 27.26 31.90
CA LEU A 149 7.67 26.02 31.38
C LEU A 149 7.24 24.78 32.16
N ILE A 150 7.27 24.87 33.51
CA ILE A 150 6.97 23.70 34.35
C ILE A 150 5.49 23.29 34.29
N ALA A 151 4.58 24.23 34.15
CA ALA A 151 3.14 23.96 34.17
C ALA A 151 2.65 22.98 33.06
N GLY A 152 3.37 22.87 31.94
CA GLY A 152 3.04 21.95 30.83
C GLY A 152 3.55 20.52 30.99
N VAL A 153 4.61 20.30 31.79
CA VAL A 153 5.31 19.02 31.85
C VAL A 153 4.43 17.82 32.30
N PRO A 154 3.55 17.96 33.33
CA PRO A 154 2.72 16.82 33.77
C PRO A 154 1.73 16.36 32.67
N ALA A 155 1.15 17.30 31.95
CA ALA A 155 0.23 16.99 30.83
C ALA A 155 0.95 16.23 29.71
N PHE A 156 2.17 16.66 29.37
CA PHE A 156 3.01 15.99 28.38
C PHE A 156 3.36 14.55 28.79
N ALA A 157 3.81 14.34 30.02
CA ALA A 157 4.17 13.00 30.50
C ALA A 157 2.98 12.01 30.45
N ALA A 158 1.78 12.48 30.82
CA ALA A 158 0.57 11.68 30.71
C ALA A 158 0.23 11.35 29.26
N GLU A 159 0.27 12.33 28.37
CA GLU A 159 -0.07 12.17 26.96
C GLU A 159 0.87 11.18 26.25
N ASN A 160 2.18 11.28 26.50
CA ASN A 160 3.18 10.36 25.97
C ASN A 160 2.92 8.90 26.41
N LYS A 161 2.55 8.67 27.67
CA LYS A 161 2.19 7.35 28.18
C LYS A 161 0.97 6.77 27.45
N PHE A 162 -0.08 7.57 27.27
CA PHE A 162 -1.31 7.10 26.60
C PHE A 162 -1.12 6.86 25.10
N SER A 163 -0.30 7.65 24.40
CA SER A 163 0.05 7.42 22.99
C SER A 163 0.79 6.10 22.79
N GLY A 164 1.74 5.78 23.66
CA GLY A 164 2.42 4.48 23.65
C GLY A 164 1.47 3.29 23.96
N GLU A 165 0.50 3.45 24.87
CA GLU A 165 -0.52 2.43 25.13
C GLU A 165 -1.45 2.23 23.92
N ALA A 166 -1.88 3.30 23.28
CA ALA A 166 -2.70 3.25 22.06
C ALA A 166 -2.01 2.47 20.94
N PHE A 167 -0.73 2.76 20.67
CA PHE A 167 0.06 2.06 19.67
C PHE A 167 0.20 0.55 19.97
N ARG A 168 0.55 0.17 21.20
CA ARG A 168 0.63 -1.24 21.59
C ARG A 168 -0.70 -1.97 21.42
N ASN A 169 -1.82 -1.34 21.80
CA ASN A 169 -3.14 -1.90 21.63
C ASN A 169 -3.49 -2.10 20.15
N GLN A 170 -3.16 -1.14 19.29
CA GLN A 170 -3.38 -1.26 17.86
C GLN A 170 -2.58 -2.43 17.24
N ARG A 171 -1.31 -2.59 17.62
CA ARG A 171 -0.46 -3.69 17.15
C ARG A 171 -1.00 -5.05 17.60
N ARG A 172 -1.42 -5.18 18.85
CA ARG A 172 -1.98 -6.43 19.42
C ARG A 172 -3.25 -6.90 18.68
N ARG A 173 -4.06 -5.96 18.19
CA ARG A 173 -5.36 -6.25 17.55
C ARG A 173 -5.30 -6.32 16.02
N SER A 174 -4.11 -6.41 15.44
CA SER A 174 -3.95 -6.43 13.98
C SER A 174 -4.76 -7.57 13.32
N ALA A 175 -4.78 -8.77 13.93
CA ALA A 175 -5.54 -9.91 13.45
C ALA A 175 -7.07 -9.70 13.49
N GLU A 176 -7.60 -9.10 14.55
CA GLU A 176 -9.04 -8.80 14.66
C GLU A 176 -9.47 -7.73 13.63
N ARG A 177 -8.64 -6.71 13.44
CA ARG A 177 -8.88 -5.68 12.41
C ARG A 177 -8.81 -6.26 10.99
N ARG A 178 -7.89 -7.19 10.72
CA ARG A 178 -7.88 -7.93 9.45
C ARG A 178 -9.18 -8.64 9.19
N LEU A 179 -9.66 -9.40 10.18
CA LEU A 179 -10.93 -10.11 10.05
C LEU A 179 -12.08 -9.15 9.78
N GLN A 180 -12.08 -7.98 10.42
CA GLN A 180 -13.11 -6.94 10.19
C GLN A 180 -13.08 -6.43 8.75
N VAL A 181 -11.88 -6.09 8.22
CA VAL A 181 -11.71 -5.67 6.81
C VAL A 181 -12.11 -6.79 5.84
N TYR A 182 -11.73 -8.04 6.14
CA TYR A 182 -12.12 -9.18 5.33
C TYR A 182 -13.65 -9.36 5.27
N LEU A 183 -14.34 -9.28 6.41
CA LEU A 183 -15.81 -9.35 6.44
C LEU A 183 -16.47 -8.22 5.65
N GLU A 184 -15.91 -7.00 5.72
CA GLU A 184 -16.35 -5.86 4.90
C GLU A 184 -16.19 -6.15 3.41
N MET A 185 -15.04 -6.66 2.99
CA MET A 185 -14.79 -7.03 1.59
C MET A 185 -15.75 -8.10 1.10
N VAL A 186 -15.96 -9.16 1.88
CA VAL A 186 -16.89 -10.26 1.52
C VAL A 186 -18.33 -9.77 1.38
N LEU A 187 -18.75 -8.81 2.23
CA LEU A 187 -20.11 -8.25 2.20
C LEU A 187 -20.33 -7.25 1.06
N THR A 188 -19.28 -6.64 0.52
CA THR A 188 -19.38 -5.50 -0.41
C THR A 188 -18.86 -5.80 -1.82
N ARG A 189 -18.02 -6.83 -2.00
CA ARG A 189 -17.44 -7.14 -3.31
C ARG A 189 -18.28 -8.17 -4.07
N GLU A 190 -18.25 -8.07 -5.40
CA GLU A 190 -19.03 -8.91 -6.33
C GLU A 190 -18.68 -10.39 -6.21
N ASP A 191 -17.39 -10.71 -6.02
CA ASP A 191 -16.87 -12.07 -5.87
C ASP A 191 -17.49 -12.83 -4.68
N GLY A 192 -17.69 -12.16 -3.52
CA GLY A 192 -18.26 -12.76 -2.32
C GLY A 192 -19.77 -12.68 -2.21
N VAL A 193 -20.39 -11.63 -2.77
CA VAL A 193 -21.80 -11.29 -2.49
C VAL A 193 -22.81 -12.33 -2.98
N LYS A 194 -22.47 -13.12 -4.01
CA LYS A 194 -23.36 -14.18 -4.55
C LYS A 194 -23.66 -15.23 -3.49
N GLU A 195 -22.64 -15.78 -2.85
CA GLU A 195 -22.78 -16.78 -1.78
C GLU A 195 -23.38 -16.18 -0.51
N VAL A 196 -22.97 -14.96 -0.15
CA VAL A 196 -23.54 -14.22 0.99
C VAL A 196 -25.05 -14.08 0.85
N LYS A 197 -25.56 -13.79 -0.36
CA LYS A 197 -27.00 -13.70 -0.62
C LYS A 197 -27.66 -15.08 -0.66
N LEU A 198 -27.07 -16.06 -1.36
CA LEU A 198 -27.61 -17.39 -1.53
C LEU A 198 -27.75 -18.11 -0.18
N PHE A 199 -26.71 -18.10 0.64
CA PHE A 199 -26.69 -18.75 1.94
C PHE A 199 -27.19 -17.86 3.08
N GLN A 200 -27.68 -16.66 2.78
CA GLN A 200 -28.23 -15.69 3.76
C GLN A 200 -27.22 -15.31 4.86
N LEU A 201 -25.93 -15.30 4.54
CA LEU A 201 -24.83 -15.05 5.49
C LEU A 201 -24.72 -13.58 5.93
N GLY A 202 -25.42 -12.66 5.26
CA GLY A 202 -25.29 -11.21 5.48
C GLY A 202 -25.47 -10.79 6.93
N LYS A 203 -26.56 -11.25 7.60
CA LYS A 203 -26.81 -10.93 9.02
C LYS A 203 -25.77 -11.57 9.95
N HIS A 204 -25.31 -12.78 9.64
CA HIS A 204 -24.29 -13.47 10.43
C HIS A 204 -22.94 -12.74 10.37
N PHE A 205 -22.46 -12.39 9.18
CA PHE A 205 -21.18 -11.68 9.01
C PHE A 205 -21.26 -10.25 9.55
N LEU A 206 -22.38 -9.56 9.36
CA LEU A 206 -22.59 -8.23 9.94
C LEU A 206 -22.56 -8.28 11.48
N LYS A 207 -23.21 -9.26 12.09
CA LYS A 207 -23.15 -9.44 13.55
C LYS A 207 -21.71 -9.67 14.02
N ARG A 208 -20.95 -10.53 13.35
CA ARG A 208 -19.55 -10.81 13.68
C ARG A 208 -18.68 -9.55 13.53
N TYR A 209 -18.91 -8.75 12.48
CA TYR A 209 -18.25 -7.45 12.29
C TYR A 209 -18.55 -6.50 13.47
N ILE A 210 -19.81 -6.38 13.86
CA ILE A 210 -20.26 -5.52 14.98
C ILE A 210 -19.67 -6.02 16.31
N ASP A 211 -19.62 -7.32 16.54
CA ASP A 211 -19.07 -7.90 17.77
C ASP A 211 -17.57 -7.59 17.91
N ILE A 212 -16.79 -7.69 16.81
CA ILE A 212 -15.37 -7.28 16.77
C ILE A 212 -15.25 -5.78 17.03
N PHE A 213 -16.05 -4.95 16.34
CA PHE A 213 -16.08 -3.51 16.54
C PHE A 213 -16.36 -3.14 18.00
N ASN A 214 -17.38 -3.71 18.60
CA ASN A 214 -17.78 -3.41 19.97
C ASN A 214 -16.71 -3.80 21.00
N ARG A 215 -15.93 -4.87 20.74
CA ARG A 215 -14.82 -5.27 21.59
C ARG A 215 -13.69 -4.24 21.51
N ILE A 216 -13.26 -3.90 20.30
CA ILE A 216 -12.23 -2.89 20.05
C ILE A 216 -12.68 -1.54 20.65
N TYR A 217 -13.91 -1.12 20.38
CA TYR A 217 -14.47 0.14 20.86
C TYR A 217 -14.48 0.25 22.39
N ARG A 218 -14.84 -0.82 23.12
CA ARG A 218 -14.85 -0.79 24.59
C ARG A 218 -13.47 -0.52 25.17
N GLU A 219 -12.43 -1.15 24.62
CA GLU A 219 -11.05 -0.93 25.06
C GLU A 219 -10.55 0.47 24.67
N ASP A 220 -10.82 0.92 23.44
CA ASP A 220 -10.46 2.26 22.97
C ASP A 220 -11.18 3.35 23.79
N LYS A 221 -12.48 3.16 24.07
CA LYS A 221 -13.25 4.06 24.93
C LYS A 221 -12.65 4.19 26.32
N SER A 222 -12.24 3.08 26.93
CA SER A 222 -11.59 3.07 28.25
C SER A 222 -10.28 3.87 28.22
N LEU A 223 -9.46 3.70 27.17
CA LEU A 223 -8.22 4.45 26.99
C LEU A 223 -8.49 5.95 26.79
N VAL A 224 -9.43 6.29 25.90
CA VAL A 224 -9.82 7.68 25.64
C VAL A 224 -10.34 8.37 26.89
N LEU A 225 -11.22 7.71 27.66
CA LEU A 225 -11.75 8.27 28.91
C LEU A 225 -10.64 8.55 29.93
N ARG A 226 -9.69 7.61 30.11
CA ARG A 226 -8.54 7.81 31.03
C ARG A 226 -7.64 8.94 30.53
N ARG A 227 -7.31 8.98 29.23
CA ARG A 227 -6.51 10.03 28.60
C ARG A 227 -7.16 11.40 28.79
N THR A 228 -8.48 11.51 28.53
CA THR A 228 -9.23 12.76 28.69
C THR A 228 -9.29 13.21 30.13
N ALA A 229 -9.55 12.30 31.09
CA ALA A 229 -9.62 12.63 32.51
C ALA A 229 -8.28 13.16 33.04
N TRP A 230 -7.18 12.49 32.75
CA TRP A 230 -5.84 12.95 33.14
C TRP A 230 -5.44 14.24 32.42
N GLY A 231 -5.76 14.36 31.12
CA GLY A 231 -5.55 15.59 30.36
C GLY A 231 -6.28 16.79 30.96
N TYR A 232 -7.53 16.58 31.42
CA TYR A 232 -8.30 17.61 32.11
C TYR A 232 -7.67 18.02 33.45
N ILE A 233 -7.28 17.05 34.29
CA ILE A 233 -6.66 17.32 35.59
C ILE A 233 -5.37 18.13 35.42
N PHE A 234 -4.47 17.72 34.52
CA PHE A 234 -3.24 18.44 34.28
C PHE A 234 -3.46 19.78 33.56
N GLY A 235 -4.49 19.85 32.70
CA GLY A 235 -4.93 21.11 32.10
C GLY A 235 -5.43 22.14 33.11
N LEU A 236 -6.15 21.68 34.18
CA LEU A 236 -6.53 22.54 35.30
C LEU A 236 -5.30 23.09 36.03
N LEU A 237 -4.26 22.25 36.27
CA LEU A 237 -3.03 22.69 36.90
C LEU A 237 -2.35 23.81 36.09
N ALA A 238 -2.26 23.64 34.75
CA ALA A 238 -1.73 24.68 33.86
C ALA A 238 -2.57 25.96 33.90
N SER A 239 -3.90 25.85 33.97
CA SER A 239 -4.81 26.99 34.10
C SER A 239 -4.65 27.70 35.43
N LEU A 240 -4.54 26.98 36.53
CA LEU A 240 -4.28 27.57 37.84
C LEU A 240 -2.95 28.32 37.89
N SER A 241 -1.91 27.79 37.28
CA SER A 241 -0.61 28.48 37.12
C SER A 241 -0.73 29.78 36.35
N PHE A 242 -1.54 29.81 35.30
CA PHE A 242 -1.82 31.03 34.54
C PHE A 242 -2.56 32.07 35.38
N TYR A 243 -3.62 31.69 36.08
CA TYR A 243 -4.39 32.64 36.90
C TYR A 243 -3.59 33.14 38.11
N PHE A 244 -2.67 32.32 38.66
CA PHE A 244 -1.72 32.79 39.68
C PHE A 244 -0.80 33.86 39.09
N ALA A 245 -0.21 33.67 37.91
CA ALA A 245 0.60 34.67 37.24
C ALA A 245 -0.21 35.93 36.92
N TYR A 246 -1.46 35.75 36.42
CA TYR A 246 -2.39 36.86 36.14
C TYR A 246 -2.62 37.72 37.40
N GLY A 247 -2.94 37.09 38.54
CA GLY A 247 -3.13 37.81 39.80
C GLY A 247 -1.85 38.50 40.26
N TRP A 248 -0.68 37.89 40.11
CA TRP A 248 0.60 38.48 40.44
C TRP A 248 0.90 39.73 39.62
N VAL A 249 0.71 39.66 38.29
CA VAL A 249 0.87 40.83 37.38
C VAL A 249 -0.11 41.92 37.73
N GLY A 250 -1.38 41.59 38.00
CA GLY A 250 -2.39 42.59 38.42
C GLY A 250 -2.05 43.28 39.75
N PHE A 251 -1.57 42.50 40.74
CA PHE A 251 -1.14 43.05 42.01
C PHE A 251 0.09 43.97 41.89
N SER A 252 1.03 43.62 41.00
CA SER A 252 2.20 44.48 40.69
C SER A 252 1.79 45.81 40.04
N ALA A 253 0.74 45.82 39.24
CA ALA A 253 0.19 47.05 38.66
C ALA A 253 -0.48 47.93 39.75
N ILE A 254 -1.24 47.37 40.67
CA ILE A 254 -1.84 48.07 41.82
C ILE A 254 -0.79 48.72 42.69
N LEU A 255 0.36 48.05 42.92
CA LEU A 255 1.49 48.59 43.65
C LEU A 255 2.29 49.65 42.87
N GLY A 256 1.94 49.94 41.65
CA GLY A 256 2.64 50.92 40.81
C GLY A 256 4.02 50.46 40.31
N VAL A 257 4.36 49.16 40.41
CA VAL A 257 5.61 48.63 39.92
C VAL A 257 5.64 48.53 38.39
N ILE A 258 4.47 48.37 37.77
CA ILE A 258 4.29 48.31 36.34
C ILE A 258 3.09 49.19 35.91
N THR A 259 3.09 49.64 34.65
CA THR A 259 1.98 50.41 34.08
C THR A 259 0.78 49.54 33.72
N ILE A 260 -0.38 50.14 33.44
CA ILE A 260 -1.59 49.40 32.97
C ILE A 260 -1.33 48.76 31.62
N GLY A 261 -0.61 49.41 30.73
CA GLY A 261 -0.22 48.86 29.43
C GLY A 261 0.77 47.70 29.57
N GLN A 262 1.76 47.81 30.46
CA GLN A 262 2.65 46.71 30.79
C GLN A 262 1.89 45.50 31.40
N MET A 263 0.90 45.74 32.27
CA MET A 263 0.02 44.71 32.80
C MET A 263 -0.69 43.94 31.65
N THR A 264 -1.33 44.67 30.73
CA THR A 264 -2.03 44.04 29.60
C THR A 264 -1.07 43.27 28.70
N MET A 265 0.11 43.84 28.43
CA MET A 265 1.17 43.19 27.65
C MET A 265 1.65 41.87 28.30
N TYR A 266 2.00 41.90 29.59
CA TYR A 266 2.50 40.66 30.28
C TYR A 266 1.43 39.58 30.35
N ILE A 267 0.16 39.92 30.60
CA ILE A 267 -0.96 38.98 30.58
C ILE A 267 -1.11 38.35 29.21
N ALA A 268 -1.08 39.13 28.14
CA ALA A 268 -1.17 38.64 26.76
C ALA A 268 0.01 37.74 26.41
N GLN A 269 1.24 38.17 26.74
CA GLN A 269 2.46 37.37 26.50
C GLN A 269 2.47 36.06 27.28
N PHE A 270 2.03 36.06 28.58
CA PHE A 270 1.93 34.85 29.36
C PHE A 270 0.96 33.86 28.74
N ARG A 271 -0.20 34.34 28.21
CA ARG A 271 -1.19 33.50 27.52
C ARG A 271 -0.64 32.92 26.21
N ILE A 272 0.07 33.72 25.41
CA ILE A 272 0.71 33.28 24.17
C ILE A 272 1.79 32.23 24.51
N GLY A 273 2.60 32.47 25.54
CA GLY A 273 3.61 31.53 26.00
C GLY A 273 3.04 30.22 26.49
N GLN A 274 1.94 30.25 27.26
CA GLN A 274 1.25 29.03 27.72
C GLN A 274 0.75 28.19 26.53
N ASN A 275 0.16 28.87 25.52
CA ASN A 275 -0.27 28.20 24.29
C ASN A 275 0.92 27.60 23.54
N ALA A 276 2.06 28.30 23.44
CA ALA A 276 3.25 27.82 22.78
C ALA A 276 3.87 26.61 23.50
N VAL A 277 3.91 26.59 24.85
CA VAL A 277 4.34 25.42 25.63
C VAL A 277 3.43 24.22 25.34
N THR A 278 2.11 24.43 25.43
CA THR A 278 1.14 23.35 25.21
C THR A 278 1.23 22.83 23.78
N SER A 279 1.34 23.70 22.78
CA SER A 279 1.50 23.36 21.37
C SER A 279 2.80 22.59 21.11
N SER A 280 3.94 23.07 21.66
CA SER A 280 5.23 22.37 21.56
C SER A 280 5.18 20.95 22.11
N LEU A 281 4.61 20.79 23.31
CA LEU A 281 4.49 19.48 23.95
C LEU A 281 3.56 18.55 23.16
N THR A 282 2.47 19.08 22.60
CA THR A 282 1.56 18.35 21.73
C THR A 282 2.25 17.96 20.42
N ALA A 283 3.05 18.86 19.83
CA ALA A 283 3.83 18.57 18.63
C ALA A 283 4.86 17.46 18.87
N ILE A 284 5.63 17.53 19.95
CA ILE A 284 6.62 16.49 20.33
C ILE A 284 5.94 15.13 20.50
N ASN A 285 4.83 15.09 21.25
CA ASN A 285 4.08 13.86 21.46
C ASN A 285 3.49 13.31 20.18
N GLY A 286 2.95 14.19 19.33
CA GLY A 286 2.45 13.80 18.01
C GLY A 286 3.56 13.34 17.05
N MET A 287 4.77 13.90 17.12
CA MET A 287 5.95 13.41 16.40
C MET A 287 6.36 12.00 16.88
N TYR A 288 6.34 11.77 18.18
CA TYR A 288 6.59 10.45 18.75
C TYR A 288 5.57 9.42 18.25
N GLU A 289 4.28 9.76 18.26
CA GLU A 289 3.22 8.91 17.71
C GLU A 289 3.44 8.63 16.23
N ASP A 290 3.66 9.66 15.41
CA ASP A 290 3.90 9.52 13.98
C ASP A 290 5.13 8.64 13.69
N ASN A 291 6.21 8.77 14.49
CA ASN A 291 7.40 7.94 14.36
C ASN A 291 7.13 6.46 14.65
N LEU A 292 6.28 6.15 15.64
CA LEU A 292 5.87 4.76 15.93
C LEU A 292 5.13 4.14 14.73
N TYR A 293 4.30 4.91 14.04
CA TYR A 293 3.59 4.43 12.84
C TYR A 293 4.50 4.38 11.61
N LEU A 294 5.41 5.34 11.46
CA LEU A 294 6.38 5.34 10.36
C LEU A 294 7.37 4.17 10.44
N SER A 295 7.59 3.58 11.60
CA SER A 295 8.40 2.36 11.72
C SER A 295 7.84 1.19 10.89
N ASN A 296 6.52 1.13 10.68
CA ASN A 296 5.92 0.12 9.80
C ASN A 296 6.28 0.37 8.33
N LEU A 297 6.35 1.65 7.91
CA LEU A 297 6.77 2.02 6.55
C LEU A 297 8.26 1.73 6.37
N ASP A 298 9.09 2.09 7.36
CA ASP A 298 10.52 1.84 7.35
C ASP A 298 10.83 0.34 7.28
N GLU A 299 10.18 -0.48 8.09
CA GLU A 299 10.31 -1.95 8.06
C GLU A 299 9.93 -2.54 6.69
N TYR A 300 8.90 -1.99 6.04
CA TYR A 300 8.51 -2.40 4.68
C TYR A 300 9.53 -1.96 3.63
N MET A 301 9.97 -0.70 3.67
CA MET A 301 10.89 -0.13 2.67
C MET A 301 12.29 -0.75 2.74
N ASN A 302 12.78 -1.02 3.94
CA ASN A 302 14.12 -1.57 4.19
C ASN A 302 14.14 -3.10 4.22
N HIS A 303 13.01 -3.76 3.93
CA HIS A 303 13.01 -5.22 3.81
C HIS A 303 13.94 -5.64 2.67
N GLU A 304 14.95 -6.42 3.00
CA GLU A 304 15.90 -6.95 2.02
C GLU A 304 15.19 -7.99 1.14
N VAL A 305 15.12 -7.70 -0.15
CA VAL A 305 14.67 -8.65 -1.16
C VAL A 305 15.92 -9.13 -1.88
N PRO A 306 16.20 -10.43 -1.94
CA PRO A 306 17.32 -10.95 -2.71
C PRO A 306 17.22 -10.42 -4.15
N GLU A 307 18.25 -9.79 -4.65
CA GLU A 307 18.30 -9.41 -6.05
C GLU A 307 18.16 -10.65 -6.91
N LEU A 308 17.30 -10.58 -7.93
CA LEU A 308 17.18 -11.63 -8.94
C LEU A 308 18.52 -11.64 -9.70
N SER A 309 19.45 -12.46 -9.20
CA SER A 309 20.77 -12.61 -9.81
C SER A 309 20.64 -13.21 -11.21
N GLY A 310 21.53 -12.85 -12.09
CA GLY A 310 21.60 -13.33 -13.46
C GLY A 310 21.65 -12.16 -14.43
N THR A 311 22.64 -12.20 -15.32
CA THR A 311 22.90 -11.14 -16.30
C THR A 311 23.07 -11.69 -17.72
N LYS A 312 22.94 -13.03 -17.88
CA LYS A 312 23.15 -13.69 -19.17
C LYS A 312 21.86 -13.66 -20.00
N ALA A 313 22.02 -13.34 -21.28
CA ALA A 313 20.91 -13.24 -22.23
C ALA A 313 20.76 -14.47 -23.14
N TYR A 314 21.71 -15.40 -23.10
CA TYR A 314 21.74 -16.61 -23.95
C TYR A 314 22.32 -17.79 -23.20
N GLY A 315 21.81 -18.99 -23.48
CA GLY A 315 22.40 -20.24 -23.03
C GLY A 315 23.57 -20.69 -23.92
N PRO A 316 24.52 -21.47 -23.35
CA PRO A 316 25.68 -21.99 -24.08
C PRO A 316 25.33 -23.09 -25.09
N ILE A 317 24.19 -23.78 -24.91
CA ILE A 317 23.79 -24.92 -25.73
C ILE A 317 22.43 -24.62 -26.35
N ARG A 318 22.44 -23.89 -27.46
CA ARG A 318 21.21 -23.62 -28.22
C ARG A 318 20.60 -24.96 -28.68
N GLY A 319 19.33 -25.18 -28.38
CA GLY A 319 18.63 -26.41 -28.74
C GLY A 319 18.69 -27.52 -27.67
N ASP A 320 19.26 -27.28 -26.50
CA ASP A 320 19.15 -28.21 -25.35
C ASP A 320 17.71 -28.27 -24.76
N GLY A 321 16.95 -27.20 -24.92
CA GLY A 321 15.61 -27.12 -24.37
C GLY A 321 15.58 -26.78 -22.89
N VAL A 322 14.63 -27.37 -22.15
CA VAL A 322 14.45 -27.17 -20.70
C VAL A 322 14.79 -28.46 -19.95
N ARG A 323 15.61 -28.35 -18.92
CA ARG A 323 16.02 -29.49 -18.12
C ARG A 323 15.88 -29.21 -16.63
N PHE A 324 15.20 -30.09 -15.93
CA PHE A 324 15.10 -30.13 -14.46
C PHE A 324 16.03 -31.24 -13.97
N GLU A 325 16.89 -30.96 -12.99
CA GLU A 325 17.83 -31.92 -12.40
C GLU A 325 17.64 -31.96 -10.89
N ASP A 326 17.06 -33.07 -10.39
CA ASP A 326 16.77 -33.35 -8.99
C ASP A 326 16.07 -32.20 -8.24
N VAL A 327 15.13 -31.53 -8.92
CA VAL A 327 14.46 -30.34 -8.43
C VAL A 327 13.47 -30.69 -7.33
N SER A 328 13.67 -30.08 -6.15
CA SER A 328 12.70 -30.14 -5.05
C SER A 328 12.30 -28.73 -4.63
N PHE A 329 11.04 -28.59 -4.20
CA PHE A 329 10.52 -27.29 -3.75
C PHE A 329 9.53 -27.43 -2.61
N ILE A 330 9.69 -26.56 -1.60
CA ILE A 330 8.82 -26.44 -0.42
C ILE A 330 8.31 -25.01 -0.36
N TYR A 331 6.98 -24.83 -0.35
CA TYR A 331 6.40 -23.49 -0.18
C TYR A 331 6.74 -22.90 1.20
N PRO A 332 6.97 -21.57 1.30
CA PRO A 332 7.14 -20.90 2.59
C PRO A 332 6.02 -21.28 3.57
N GLY A 333 6.38 -21.62 4.81
CA GLY A 333 5.41 -22.04 5.84
C GLY A 333 4.85 -23.47 5.70
N SER A 334 5.20 -24.24 4.66
CA SER A 334 4.83 -25.64 4.50
C SER A 334 5.90 -26.56 5.07
N ALA A 335 5.47 -27.70 5.67
CA ALA A 335 6.37 -28.75 6.10
C ALA A 335 6.57 -29.86 5.05
N LYS A 336 5.75 -29.87 3.98
CA LYS A 336 5.78 -30.93 2.96
C LYS A 336 6.29 -30.37 1.63
N PRO A 337 7.13 -31.11 0.90
CA PRO A 337 7.55 -30.72 -0.44
C PRO A 337 6.35 -30.73 -1.40
N ALA A 338 6.26 -29.67 -2.21
CA ALA A 338 5.33 -29.61 -3.33
C ALA A 338 5.91 -30.31 -4.57
N LEU A 339 7.24 -30.33 -4.71
CA LEU A 339 7.99 -31.13 -5.68
C LEU A 339 9.16 -31.83 -4.97
N ASP A 340 9.41 -33.09 -5.31
CA ASP A 340 10.43 -33.91 -4.69
C ASP A 340 11.26 -34.66 -5.76
N LYS A 341 12.50 -34.18 -5.98
CA LYS A 341 13.50 -34.74 -6.90
C LYS A 341 12.99 -34.97 -8.32
N ILE A 342 12.43 -33.90 -8.90
CA ILE A 342 11.96 -33.93 -10.29
C ILE A 342 13.15 -33.82 -11.25
N SER A 343 13.26 -34.80 -12.15
CA SER A 343 14.24 -34.79 -13.24
C SER A 343 13.50 -35.06 -14.55
N ILE A 344 13.46 -34.04 -15.42
CA ILE A 344 12.74 -34.04 -16.70
C ILE A 344 13.58 -33.30 -17.74
N HIS A 345 13.61 -33.77 -18.98
CA HIS A 345 14.22 -33.06 -20.09
C HIS A 345 13.20 -32.87 -21.21
N ILE A 346 12.92 -31.62 -21.57
CA ILE A 346 11.97 -31.21 -22.62
C ILE A 346 12.77 -30.63 -23.79
N LYS A 347 12.73 -31.28 -24.94
CA LYS A 347 13.49 -30.86 -26.11
C LYS A 347 12.77 -29.75 -26.89
N PRO A 348 13.51 -28.93 -27.66
CA PRO A 348 12.89 -27.95 -28.56
C PRO A 348 11.94 -28.61 -29.56
N GLY A 349 10.77 -28.00 -29.72
CA GLY A 349 9.71 -28.54 -30.60
C GLY A 349 8.88 -29.67 -29.99
N GLU A 350 9.21 -30.10 -28.76
CA GLU A 350 8.48 -31.15 -28.06
C GLU A 350 7.23 -30.60 -27.36
N SER A 351 6.13 -31.36 -27.44
CA SER A 351 4.91 -31.11 -26.69
C SER A 351 4.83 -32.04 -25.48
N LEU A 352 4.97 -31.45 -24.27
CA LEU A 352 4.85 -32.16 -23.01
C LEU A 352 3.46 -31.97 -22.41
N ALA A 353 2.77 -33.08 -22.09
CA ALA A 353 1.58 -33.01 -21.25
C ALA A 353 1.89 -33.45 -19.81
N ILE A 354 1.32 -32.70 -18.85
CA ILE A 354 1.45 -33.01 -17.42
C ILE A 354 0.07 -33.34 -16.88
N VAL A 355 -0.07 -34.57 -16.37
CA VAL A 355 -1.29 -35.10 -15.76
C VAL A 355 -1.08 -35.48 -14.30
N GLY A 356 -2.15 -35.53 -13.53
CA GLY A 356 -2.12 -35.95 -12.12
C GLY A 356 -3.23 -35.28 -11.32
N GLU A 357 -3.45 -35.74 -10.11
CA GLU A 357 -4.48 -35.22 -9.22
C GLU A 357 -4.25 -33.72 -8.86
N ASN A 358 -5.30 -33.06 -8.36
CA ASN A 358 -5.19 -31.69 -7.83
C ASN A 358 -4.21 -31.67 -6.66
N GLY A 359 -3.30 -30.68 -6.64
CA GLY A 359 -2.26 -30.56 -5.61
C GLY A 359 -1.04 -31.49 -5.82
N SER A 360 -0.92 -32.20 -6.94
CA SER A 360 0.24 -33.06 -7.22
C SER A 360 1.53 -32.29 -7.57
N GLY A 361 1.48 -30.95 -7.75
CA GLY A 361 2.67 -30.13 -8.01
C GLY A 361 2.78 -29.56 -9.44
N LYS A 362 1.81 -29.81 -10.32
CA LYS A 362 1.83 -29.38 -11.75
C LYS A 362 2.06 -27.88 -11.94
N THR A 363 1.22 -27.05 -11.35
CA THR A 363 1.36 -25.57 -11.41
C THR A 363 2.65 -25.08 -10.73
N THR A 364 3.13 -25.79 -9.69
CA THR A 364 4.40 -25.48 -9.02
C THR A 364 5.59 -25.62 -9.96
N LEU A 365 5.59 -26.62 -10.83
CA LEU A 365 6.63 -26.78 -11.86
C LEU A 365 6.72 -25.54 -12.77
N ILE A 366 5.57 -25.00 -13.17
CA ILE A 366 5.51 -23.80 -14.02
C ILE A 366 5.96 -22.54 -13.26
N LYS A 367 5.57 -22.42 -12.00
CA LYS A 367 6.04 -21.31 -11.15
C LYS A 367 7.57 -21.29 -11.01
N LEU A 368 8.21 -22.46 -10.94
CA LEU A 368 9.67 -22.59 -10.93
C LEU A 368 10.29 -22.29 -12.30
N LEU A 369 9.74 -22.82 -13.39
CA LEU A 369 10.21 -22.56 -14.76
C LEU A 369 10.19 -21.06 -15.11
N THR A 370 9.20 -20.33 -14.63
CA THR A 370 9.04 -18.89 -14.85
C THR A 370 9.83 -18.02 -13.86
N ARG A 371 10.61 -18.64 -12.95
CA ARG A 371 11.29 -17.96 -11.84
C ARG A 371 10.37 -17.04 -11.03
N LEU A 372 9.12 -17.44 -10.82
CA LEU A 372 8.25 -16.87 -9.79
C LEU A 372 8.64 -17.39 -8.39
N TYR A 373 9.22 -18.60 -8.35
CA TYR A 373 9.88 -19.18 -7.20
C TYR A 373 11.24 -19.77 -7.60
N LYS A 374 12.12 -19.95 -6.61
CA LYS A 374 13.38 -20.66 -6.76
C LYS A 374 13.23 -22.08 -6.19
N PRO A 375 13.87 -23.10 -6.77
CA PRO A 375 13.89 -24.44 -6.20
C PRO A 375 14.57 -24.43 -4.82
N THR A 376 14.09 -25.30 -3.91
CA THR A 376 14.74 -25.50 -2.60
C THR A 376 16.03 -26.30 -2.76
N SER A 377 16.07 -27.22 -3.71
CA SER A 377 17.26 -27.99 -4.11
C SER A 377 17.12 -28.44 -5.57
N GLY A 378 18.25 -28.84 -6.17
CA GLY A 378 18.34 -29.14 -7.60
C GLY A 378 18.50 -27.88 -8.44
N ARG A 379 18.48 -28.03 -9.78
CA ARG A 379 18.67 -26.93 -10.74
C ARG A 379 17.76 -27.09 -11.94
N ILE A 380 17.43 -25.96 -12.55
CA ILE A 380 16.63 -25.91 -13.78
C ILE A 380 17.47 -25.18 -14.83
N PHE A 381 17.58 -25.79 -15.99
CA PHE A 381 18.38 -25.25 -17.09
C PHE A 381 17.48 -24.92 -18.29
N LEU A 382 17.78 -23.83 -18.94
CA LEU A 382 17.25 -23.45 -20.25
C LEU A 382 18.43 -23.23 -21.19
N GLU A 383 18.44 -23.90 -22.35
CA GLU A 383 19.56 -23.85 -23.32
C GLU A 383 20.93 -24.14 -22.66
N GLY A 384 20.95 -25.07 -21.70
CA GLY A 384 22.17 -25.45 -20.96
C GLY A 384 22.67 -24.43 -19.93
N LEU A 385 21.94 -23.36 -19.67
CA LEU A 385 22.23 -22.33 -18.67
C LEU A 385 21.24 -22.44 -17.52
N ASP A 386 21.77 -22.43 -16.28
CA ASP A 386 20.94 -22.39 -15.07
C ASP A 386 20.00 -21.18 -15.09
N LEU A 387 18.71 -21.36 -14.75
CA LEU A 387 17.75 -20.26 -14.72
C LEU A 387 18.17 -19.12 -13.78
N GLU A 388 18.97 -19.40 -12.75
CA GLU A 388 19.46 -18.36 -11.85
C GLU A 388 20.48 -17.44 -12.49
N GLU A 389 21.18 -17.87 -13.53
CA GLU A 389 22.17 -17.08 -14.27
C GLU A 389 21.54 -16.22 -15.37
N TRP A 390 20.30 -16.49 -15.77
CA TRP A 390 19.59 -15.71 -16.77
C TRP A 390 19.22 -14.31 -16.25
N ASP A 391 19.37 -13.31 -17.11
CA ASP A 391 18.64 -12.04 -16.93
C ASP A 391 17.13 -12.34 -16.87
N ILE A 392 16.46 -11.86 -15.82
CA ILE A 392 15.06 -12.23 -15.54
C ILE A 392 14.10 -11.71 -16.60
N ASP A 393 14.37 -10.53 -17.17
CA ASP A 393 13.49 -9.93 -18.18
C ASP A 393 13.65 -10.66 -19.52
N VAL A 394 14.87 -11.09 -19.84
CA VAL A 394 15.14 -11.93 -21.01
C VAL A 394 14.51 -13.30 -20.87
N LEU A 395 14.69 -13.95 -19.72
CA LEU A 395 14.07 -15.26 -19.43
C LEU A 395 12.55 -15.21 -19.57
N ARG A 396 11.91 -14.23 -18.92
CA ARG A 396 10.45 -14.08 -18.96
C ARG A 396 9.90 -13.76 -20.35
N LYS A 397 10.69 -13.13 -21.23
CA LYS A 397 10.31 -12.93 -22.64
C LYS A 397 10.32 -14.22 -23.45
N LYS A 398 11.16 -15.19 -23.06
CA LYS A 398 11.22 -16.51 -23.70
C LYS A 398 10.04 -17.44 -23.34
N VAL A 399 9.24 -17.08 -22.32
CA VAL A 399 8.15 -17.92 -21.83
C VAL A 399 6.81 -17.18 -21.96
N GLY A 400 5.87 -17.77 -22.69
CA GLY A 400 4.46 -17.37 -22.71
C GLY A 400 3.64 -18.31 -21.83
N VAL A 401 2.95 -17.80 -20.82
CA VAL A 401 2.19 -18.64 -19.87
C VAL A 401 0.76 -18.15 -19.75
N ILE A 402 -0.16 -19.11 -19.72
CA ILE A 402 -1.54 -18.89 -19.26
C ILE A 402 -1.72 -19.74 -18.02
N PHE A 403 -1.88 -19.09 -16.87
CA PHE A 403 -2.20 -19.75 -15.61
C PHE A 403 -3.69 -20.08 -15.52
N GLN A 404 -4.04 -21.08 -14.72
CA GLN A 404 -5.43 -21.46 -14.46
C GLN A 404 -6.25 -20.28 -13.90
N ASP A 405 -5.64 -19.48 -13.00
CA ASP A 405 -6.20 -18.31 -12.33
C ASP A 405 -5.80 -16.99 -13.01
N PHE A 406 -5.77 -16.97 -14.34
CA PHE A 406 -5.37 -15.78 -15.10
C PHE A 406 -6.16 -14.54 -14.71
N ASN A 407 -5.49 -13.40 -14.68
CA ASN A 407 -6.09 -12.15 -14.23
C ASN A 407 -7.03 -11.55 -15.30
N ARG A 408 -8.23 -11.13 -14.85
CA ARG A 408 -9.25 -10.44 -15.67
C ARG A 408 -9.08 -8.93 -15.45
N TYR A 409 -8.19 -8.32 -16.24
CA TYR A 409 -7.96 -6.89 -16.12
C TYR A 409 -9.16 -6.10 -16.63
N GLN A 410 -9.65 -5.16 -15.85
CA GLN A 410 -10.75 -4.29 -16.24
C GLN A 410 -10.23 -3.09 -17.07
N LEU A 411 -9.64 -3.39 -18.19
CA LEU A 411 -9.07 -2.48 -19.19
C LEU A 411 -9.83 -2.64 -20.51
N VAL A 412 -9.53 -1.82 -21.51
CA VAL A 412 -10.10 -2.06 -22.84
C VAL A 412 -9.55 -3.35 -23.46
N VAL A 413 -10.31 -3.95 -24.38
CA VAL A 413 -9.96 -5.26 -24.98
C VAL A 413 -8.56 -5.25 -25.58
N GLY A 414 -8.22 -4.23 -26.39
CA GLY A 414 -6.91 -4.12 -27.03
C GLY A 414 -5.76 -4.07 -26.02
N GLU A 415 -5.90 -3.27 -24.99
CA GLU A 415 -4.93 -3.18 -23.89
C GLU A 415 -4.81 -4.50 -23.12
N ASN A 416 -5.94 -5.18 -22.86
CA ASN A 416 -5.94 -6.50 -22.20
C ASN A 416 -5.12 -7.55 -22.94
N ILE A 417 -5.09 -7.50 -24.26
CA ILE A 417 -4.28 -8.38 -25.08
C ILE A 417 -2.85 -7.84 -25.15
N GLY A 418 -2.69 -6.54 -25.41
CA GLY A 418 -1.41 -5.86 -25.61
C GLY A 418 -0.44 -6.00 -24.45
N ILE A 419 -0.94 -6.01 -23.17
CA ILE A 419 -0.08 -6.22 -22.00
C ILE A 419 0.68 -7.55 -21.99
N GLY A 420 0.40 -8.47 -22.91
CA GLY A 420 1.21 -9.68 -23.09
C GLY A 420 2.64 -9.40 -23.55
N ASP A 421 2.83 -8.31 -24.31
CA ASP A 421 4.13 -7.74 -24.66
C ASP A 421 4.03 -6.21 -24.69
N ILE A 422 4.50 -5.57 -23.61
CA ILE A 422 4.40 -4.12 -23.41
C ILE A 422 5.08 -3.34 -24.55
N LYS A 423 6.10 -3.91 -25.17
CA LYS A 423 6.83 -3.25 -26.25
C LYS A 423 5.98 -3.00 -27.49
N ASP A 424 5.07 -3.95 -27.78
CA ASP A 424 4.18 -3.92 -28.94
C ASP A 424 2.70 -3.73 -28.51
N SER A 425 2.45 -3.25 -27.27
CA SER A 425 1.10 -3.14 -26.69
C SER A 425 0.17 -2.20 -27.45
N ASP A 426 0.73 -1.13 -28.05
CA ASP A 426 -0.01 -0.10 -28.78
C ASP A 426 -0.13 -0.41 -30.28
N ASP A 427 0.52 -1.48 -30.76
CA ASP A 427 0.43 -1.93 -32.14
C ASP A 427 -0.88 -2.73 -32.35
N LEU A 428 -1.87 -2.07 -32.93
CA LEU A 428 -3.19 -2.67 -33.14
C LEU A 428 -3.14 -3.88 -34.10
N GLU A 429 -2.30 -3.86 -35.14
CA GLU A 429 -2.14 -4.99 -36.04
C GLU A 429 -1.60 -6.21 -35.32
N ARG A 430 -0.62 -5.98 -34.47
CA ARG A 430 -0.05 -7.02 -33.60
C ARG A 430 -1.05 -7.58 -32.60
N VAL A 431 -1.86 -6.71 -31.98
CA VAL A 431 -2.94 -7.09 -31.06
C VAL A 431 -3.99 -7.93 -31.79
N GLN A 432 -4.37 -7.55 -33.03
CA GLN A 432 -5.31 -8.30 -33.86
C GLN A 432 -4.75 -9.67 -34.27
N GLU A 433 -3.48 -9.73 -34.67
CA GLU A 433 -2.81 -11.01 -34.99
C GLU A 433 -2.83 -11.95 -33.75
N ALA A 434 -2.53 -11.42 -32.57
CA ALA A 434 -2.57 -12.19 -31.34
C ALA A 434 -4.01 -12.63 -30.99
N ALA A 435 -5.00 -11.76 -31.20
CA ALA A 435 -6.41 -12.08 -30.99
C ALA A 435 -6.91 -13.19 -31.96
N GLN A 436 -6.46 -13.18 -33.18
CA GLN A 436 -6.76 -14.26 -34.15
C GLN A 436 -6.15 -15.59 -33.67
N LYS A 437 -4.88 -15.58 -33.27
CA LYS A 437 -4.19 -16.76 -32.72
C LYS A 437 -4.85 -17.29 -31.47
N GLY A 438 -5.35 -16.41 -30.60
CA GLY A 438 -6.09 -16.73 -29.38
C GLY A 438 -7.57 -17.03 -29.61
N MET A 439 -8.04 -17.02 -30.87
CA MET A 439 -9.45 -17.25 -31.25
C MET A 439 -10.42 -16.25 -30.61
N ALA A 440 -9.94 -15.05 -30.30
CA ALA A 440 -10.72 -13.98 -29.68
C ALA A 440 -11.30 -12.99 -30.69
N ASP A 441 -10.68 -12.80 -31.88
CA ASP A 441 -11.01 -11.79 -32.86
C ASP A 441 -12.48 -11.83 -33.31
N SER A 442 -13.05 -13.03 -33.46
CA SER A 442 -14.44 -13.21 -33.92
C SER A 442 -15.44 -12.54 -32.96
N PHE A 443 -15.36 -12.84 -31.66
CA PHE A 443 -16.30 -12.24 -30.70
C PHE A 443 -15.96 -10.78 -30.38
N ILE A 444 -14.68 -10.38 -30.49
CA ILE A 444 -14.28 -8.99 -30.27
C ILE A 444 -14.95 -8.05 -31.29
N LYS A 445 -15.03 -8.47 -32.54
CA LYS A 445 -15.69 -7.71 -33.62
C LYS A 445 -17.18 -7.50 -33.36
N ASP A 446 -17.82 -8.39 -32.61
CA ASP A 446 -19.23 -8.30 -32.23
C ASP A 446 -19.47 -7.38 -31.01
N LEU A 447 -18.41 -6.92 -30.35
CA LEU A 447 -18.50 -5.97 -29.22
C LEU A 447 -18.80 -4.55 -29.76
N PRO A 448 -19.48 -3.69 -28.99
CA PRO A 448 -19.92 -2.36 -29.42
C PRO A 448 -18.81 -1.49 -30.04
N ASP A 449 -17.64 -1.47 -29.38
CA ASP A 449 -16.47 -0.69 -29.78
C ASP A 449 -15.27 -1.59 -30.13
N ALA A 450 -15.53 -2.86 -30.46
CA ALA A 450 -14.53 -3.85 -30.83
C ALA A 450 -13.34 -3.87 -29.86
N TYR A 451 -12.11 -3.62 -30.32
CA TYR A 451 -10.90 -3.60 -29.51
C TYR A 451 -10.85 -2.44 -28.51
N SER A 452 -11.66 -1.40 -28.66
CA SER A 452 -11.77 -0.27 -27.75
C SER A 452 -12.85 -0.47 -26.68
N THR A 453 -13.56 -1.61 -26.69
CA THR A 453 -14.59 -1.90 -25.69
C THR A 453 -13.98 -2.03 -24.30
N GLN A 454 -14.50 -1.28 -23.32
CA GLN A 454 -14.14 -1.38 -21.91
C GLN A 454 -14.66 -2.69 -21.32
N LEU A 455 -13.79 -3.45 -20.64
CA LEU A 455 -14.15 -4.69 -19.95
C LEU A 455 -14.34 -4.48 -18.44
N GLY A 456 -15.18 -5.33 -17.85
CA GLY A 456 -15.43 -5.39 -16.42
C GLY A 456 -16.50 -4.42 -15.93
N SER A 457 -16.99 -4.66 -14.70
CA SER A 457 -18.11 -3.94 -14.10
C SER A 457 -17.71 -2.67 -13.32
N TRP A 458 -16.42 -2.41 -13.14
CA TRP A 458 -15.91 -1.25 -12.36
C TRP A 458 -16.08 0.09 -13.08
N PHE A 459 -16.08 0.06 -14.38
CA PHE A 459 -16.19 1.28 -15.21
C PHE A 459 -17.58 1.41 -15.82
N LYS A 460 -18.02 2.66 -15.97
CA LYS A 460 -19.28 2.95 -16.65
C LYS A 460 -19.20 2.41 -18.09
N ASN A 461 -20.26 1.73 -18.53
CA ASN A 461 -20.35 1.04 -19.83
C ASN A 461 -19.39 -0.15 -20.01
N GLY A 462 -18.73 -0.61 -18.95
CA GLY A 462 -17.88 -1.81 -19.03
C GLY A 462 -18.72 -3.07 -19.31
N ARG A 463 -18.16 -3.94 -20.15
CA ARG A 463 -18.78 -5.21 -20.55
C ARG A 463 -18.15 -6.36 -19.79
N GLU A 464 -18.99 -7.21 -19.18
CA GLU A 464 -18.52 -8.47 -18.62
C GLU A 464 -18.51 -9.55 -19.71
N LEU A 465 -17.41 -10.29 -19.79
CA LEU A 465 -17.24 -11.39 -20.73
C LEU A 465 -17.60 -12.74 -20.08
N SER A 466 -18.04 -13.71 -20.88
CA SER A 466 -18.17 -15.09 -20.39
C SER A 466 -16.79 -15.68 -20.03
N GLY A 467 -16.77 -16.72 -19.18
CA GLY A 467 -15.53 -17.39 -18.78
C GLY A 467 -14.69 -17.83 -19.99
N GLY A 468 -15.33 -18.39 -21.02
CA GLY A 468 -14.66 -18.80 -22.26
C GLY A 468 -14.11 -17.63 -23.10
N GLN A 469 -14.80 -16.48 -23.11
CA GLN A 469 -14.29 -15.27 -23.76
C GLN A 469 -13.08 -14.69 -23.03
N TRP A 470 -13.13 -14.61 -21.69
CA TRP A 470 -11.98 -14.22 -20.88
C TRP A 470 -10.76 -15.12 -21.12
N GLN A 471 -10.99 -16.40 -21.30
CA GLN A 471 -9.95 -17.38 -21.59
C GLN A 471 -9.30 -17.14 -22.97
N LYS A 472 -10.09 -16.83 -24.00
CA LYS A 472 -9.58 -16.46 -25.32
C LYS A 472 -8.76 -15.16 -25.27
N ILE A 473 -9.15 -14.18 -24.44
CA ILE A 473 -8.34 -12.99 -24.18
C ILE A 473 -7.00 -13.37 -23.51
N ALA A 474 -7.00 -14.25 -22.52
CA ALA A 474 -5.78 -14.71 -21.86
C ALA A 474 -4.86 -15.48 -22.83
N LEU A 475 -5.42 -16.32 -23.72
CA LEU A 475 -4.70 -16.97 -24.80
C LEU A 475 -4.05 -15.94 -25.75
N SER A 476 -4.80 -14.95 -26.18
CA SER A 476 -4.32 -13.87 -27.07
C SER A 476 -3.15 -13.12 -26.41
N ARG A 477 -3.23 -12.88 -25.10
CA ARG A 477 -2.15 -12.27 -24.31
C ARG A 477 -0.85 -13.08 -24.37
N ALA A 478 -0.92 -14.41 -24.26
CA ALA A 478 0.27 -15.26 -24.37
C ALA A 478 0.86 -15.21 -25.80
N PHE A 479 0.03 -15.11 -26.83
CA PHE A 479 0.47 -15.01 -28.22
C PHE A 479 0.99 -13.63 -28.66
N MET A 480 0.88 -12.61 -27.81
CA MET A 480 1.58 -11.33 -28.03
C MET A 480 3.10 -11.53 -28.10
N ARG A 481 3.66 -12.47 -27.33
CA ARG A 481 5.11 -12.73 -27.26
C ARG A 481 5.61 -13.53 -28.48
N LYS A 482 6.05 -12.83 -29.53
CA LYS A 482 6.63 -13.47 -30.73
C LYS A 482 7.90 -14.26 -30.43
N SER A 483 8.71 -13.79 -29.50
CA SER A 483 9.99 -14.37 -29.10
C SER A 483 9.89 -15.48 -28.08
N ALA A 484 8.70 -15.92 -27.69
CA ALA A 484 8.55 -17.01 -26.73
C ALA A 484 8.99 -18.33 -27.36
N ASP A 485 10.00 -18.97 -26.75
CA ASP A 485 10.49 -20.30 -27.13
C ASP A 485 9.70 -21.40 -26.43
N ILE A 486 9.07 -21.04 -25.29
CA ILE A 486 8.28 -21.93 -24.46
C ILE A 486 6.87 -21.37 -24.31
N LEU A 487 5.86 -22.19 -24.58
CA LEU A 487 4.45 -21.84 -24.37
C LEU A 487 3.83 -22.82 -23.36
N VAL A 488 3.20 -22.27 -22.32
CA VAL A 488 2.60 -23.06 -21.23
C VAL A 488 1.11 -22.78 -21.14
N LEU A 489 0.32 -23.83 -21.10
CA LEU A 489 -1.12 -23.81 -20.84
C LEU A 489 -1.41 -24.58 -19.56
N ASP A 490 -1.76 -23.86 -18.48
CA ASP A 490 -2.14 -24.46 -17.20
C ASP A 490 -3.67 -24.49 -17.08
N GLU A 491 -4.29 -25.65 -17.35
CA GLU A 491 -5.73 -25.92 -17.34
C GLU A 491 -6.59 -24.85 -18.08
N PRO A 492 -6.26 -24.51 -19.32
CA PRO A 492 -6.85 -23.36 -19.99
C PRO A 492 -8.34 -23.53 -20.34
N THR A 493 -8.96 -24.68 -20.09
CA THR A 493 -10.27 -25.05 -20.67
C THR A 493 -11.38 -25.33 -19.66
N ALA A 494 -11.21 -24.95 -18.39
CA ALA A 494 -12.19 -25.21 -17.33
C ALA A 494 -13.60 -24.62 -17.61
N ALA A 495 -13.70 -23.59 -18.46
CA ALA A 495 -14.95 -22.89 -18.78
C ALA A 495 -15.39 -23.01 -20.27
N ILE A 496 -14.77 -23.92 -21.04
CA ILE A 496 -15.01 -24.07 -22.49
C ILE A 496 -15.64 -25.44 -22.80
N ASP A 497 -16.53 -25.49 -23.79
CA ASP A 497 -17.10 -26.76 -24.27
C ASP A 497 -16.04 -27.60 -25.00
N ALA A 498 -16.31 -28.92 -25.08
CA ALA A 498 -15.34 -29.88 -25.63
C ALA A 498 -14.97 -29.65 -27.10
N LYS A 499 -15.86 -29.06 -27.90
CA LYS A 499 -15.61 -28.76 -29.32
C LYS A 499 -14.67 -27.57 -29.45
N ALA A 500 -14.98 -26.46 -28.76
CA ALA A 500 -14.12 -25.27 -28.76
C ALA A 500 -12.75 -25.56 -28.13
N GLU A 501 -12.70 -26.45 -27.14
CA GLU A 501 -11.43 -26.94 -26.59
C GLU A 501 -10.57 -27.64 -27.63
N ALA A 502 -11.14 -28.62 -28.35
CA ALA A 502 -10.41 -29.35 -29.40
C ALA A 502 -9.88 -28.41 -30.48
N GLU A 503 -10.65 -27.39 -30.86
CA GLU A 503 -10.23 -26.35 -31.83
C GLU A 503 -9.06 -25.52 -31.27
N ILE A 504 -9.12 -25.09 -30.01
CA ILE A 504 -8.04 -24.34 -29.35
C ILE A 504 -6.74 -25.14 -29.33
N PHE A 505 -6.80 -26.42 -28.95
CA PHE A 505 -5.59 -27.25 -28.86
C PHE A 505 -5.02 -27.63 -30.24
N ALA A 506 -5.86 -27.93 -31.21
CA ALA A 506 -5.41 -28.15 -32.58
C ALA A 506 -4.67 -26.92 -33.12
N HIS A 507 -5.22 -25.74 -32.89
CA HIS A 507 -4.61 -24.48 -33.28
C HIS A 507 -3.33 -24.18 -32.47
N PHE A 508 -3.34 -24.41 -31.15
CA PHE A 508 -2.16 -24.27 -30.30
C PHE A 508 -1.01 -25.16 -30.77
N ARG A 509 -1.28 -26.42 -31.07
CA ARG A 509 -0.27 -27.37 -31.57
C ARG A 509 0.34 -26.91 -32.91
N GLU A 510 -0.48 -26.35 -33.80
CA GLU A 510 0.02 -25.78 -35.04
C GLU A 510 0.96 -24.60 -34.82
N LEU A 511 0.60 -23.70 -33.91
CA LEU A 511 1.40 -22.52 -33.56
C LEU A 511 2.69 -22.85 -32.78
N THR A 512 2.77 -24.02 -32.17
CA THR A 512 3.91 -24.43 -31.33
C THR A 512 4.84 -25.46 -31.95
N LYS A 513 4.65 -25.83 -33.22
CA LYS A 513 5.41 -26.89 -33.94
C LYS A 513 6.94 -26.83 -33.80
N ASN A 514 7.49 -25.62 -33.60
CA ASN A 514 8.94 -25.40 -33.45
C ASN A 514 9.31 -24.83 -32.06
N ARG A 515 8.42 -24.92 -31.09
CA ARG A 515 8.58 -24.39 -29.74
C ARG A 515 8.35 -25.49 -28.71
N ILE A 516 8.87 -25.31 -27.53
CA ILE A 516 8.49 -26.15 -26.40
C ILE A 516 7.05 -25.79 -26.03
N SER A 517 6.16 -26.77 -25.98
CA SER A 517 4.82 -26.59 -25.45
C SER A 517 4.60 -27.45 -24.22
N ILE A 518 4.12 -26.85 -23.14
CA ILE A 518 3.78 -27.54 -21.90
C ILE A 518 2.29 -27.38 -21.65
N ILE A 519 1.60 -28.49 -21.53
CA ILE A 519 0.15 -28.53 -21.36
C ILE A 519 -0.17 -29.23 -20.04
N ILE A 520 -0.78 -28.51 -19.12
CA ILE A 520 -1.39 -29.12 -17.94
C ILE A 520 -2.87 -29.25 -18.23
N SER A 521 -3.38 -30.47 -18.25
CA SER A 521 -4.79 -30.71 -18.51
C SER A 521 -5.29 -31.93 -17.75
N HIS A 522 -6.54 -31.84 -17.30
CA HIS A 522 -7.27 -32.99 -16.79
C HIS A 522 -8.07 -33.71 -17.88
N ARG A 523 -8.11 -33.16 -19.13
CA ARG A 523 -8.88 -33.72 -20.23
C ARG A 523 -7.98 -34.55 -21.16
N PHE A 524 -8.21 -35.84 -21.24
CA PHE A 524 -7.38 -36.74 -22.01
C PHE A 524 -7.49 -36.57 -23.54
N SER A 525 -8.59 -35.96 -24.03
CA SER A 525 -8.69 -35.50 -25.43
C SER A 525 -7.50 -34.63 -25.84
N THR A 526 -7.02 -33.81 -24.93
CA THR A 526 -5.90 -32.89 -25.11
C THR A 526 -4.55 -33.59 -24.83
N VAL A 527 -4.48 -34.33 -23.73
CA VAL A 527 -3.24 -34.98 -23.27
C VAL A 527 -2.69 -35.95 -24.32
N ARG A 528 -3.56 -36.72 -24.96
CA ARG A 528 -3.15 -37.72 -26.00
C ARG A 528 -2.51 -37.08 -27.25
N MET A 529 -2.62 -35.77 -27.44
CA MET A 529 -2.01 -35.07 -28.57
C MET A 529 -0.57 -34.65 -28.31
N ALA A 530 -0.09 -34.76 -27.07
CA ALA A 530 1.28 -34.46 -26.71
C ALA A 530 2.23 -35.57 -27.17
N ASP A 531 3.47 -35.18 -27.47
CA ASP A 531 4.52 -36.10 -27.87
C ASP A 531 5.01 -36.91 -26.66
N HIS A 532 5.05 -36.28 -25.47
CA HIS A 532 5.48 -36.84 -24.22
C HIS A 532 4.48 -36.49 -23.10
N ILE A 533 4.20 -37.45 -22.24
CA ILE A 533 3.27 -37.32 -21.11
C ILE A 533 4.01 -37.73 -19.83
N ILE A 534 3.87 -36.91 -18.82
CA ILE A 534 4.34 -37.20 -17.47
C ILE A 534 3.19 -37.24 -16.47
N VAL A 535 3.19 -38.21 -15.58
CA VAL A 535 2.18 -38.38 -14.54
C VAL A 535 2.77 -37.95 -13.20
N PHE A 536 2.12 -36.98 -12.57
CA PHE A 536 2.51 -36.47 -11.25
C PHE A 536 1.65 -37.08 -10.15
N GLU A 537 2.31 -37.64 -9.14
CA GLU A 537 1.67 -38.04 -7.89
C GLU A 537 2.50 -37.55 -6.70
N LYS A 538 1.86 -36.80 -5.78
CA LYS A 538 2.47 -36.30 -4.52
C LYS A 538 3.84 -35.61 -4.70
N GLY A 539 3.96 -34.79 -5.73
CA GLY A 539 5.18 -34.02 -6.01
C GLY A 539 6.27 -34.81 -6.75
N ARG A 540 6.00 -35.99 -7.25
CA ARG A 540 6.96 -36.85 -7.99
C ARG A 540 6.42 -37.23 -9.36
N VAL A 541 7.30 -37.46 -10.31
CA VAL A 541 6.98 -38.12 -11.58
C VAL A 541 6.94 -39.61 -11.33
N VAL A 542 5.81 -40.25 -11.58
CA VAL A 542 5.59 -41.68 -11.35
C VAL A 542 5.54 -42.47 -12.64
N GLU A 543 5.09 -41.86 -13.72
CA GLU A 543 5.06 -42.46 -15.05
C GLU A 543 5.45 -41.42 -16.09
N GLU A 544 6.13 -41.86 -17.14
CA GLU A 544 6.46 -41.05 -18.32
C GLU A 544 6.45 -41.91 -19.58
N GLY A 545 6.11 -41.30 -20.72
CA GLY A 545 6.05 -41.94 -22.04
C GLY A 545 5.03 -41.28 -22.96
N SER A 546 4.84 -41.85 -24.14
CA SER A 546 3.77 -41.47 -25.07
C SER A 546 2.42 -42.06 -24.63
N HIS A 547 1.31 -41.55 -25.17
CA HIS A 547 -0.03 -42.08 -24.89
C HIS A 547 -0.15 -43.60 -25.11
N PRO A 548 0.32 -44.20 -26.25
CA PRO A 548 0.25 -45.65 -26.43
C PRO A 548 1.06 -46.43 -25.40
N GLU A 549 2.29 -45.97 -25.10
CA GLU A 549 3.17 -46.62 -24.11
C GLU A 549 2.56 -46.64 -22.70
N LEU A 550 1.94 -45.51 -22.29
CA LEU A 550 1.33 -45.40 -20.97
C LEU A 550 0.04 -46.21 -20.82
N ILE A 551 -0.73 -46.37 -21.90
CA ILE A 551 -1.90 -47.29 -21.92
C ILE A 551 -1.43 -48.73 -21.81
N GLU A 552 -0.36 -49.11 -22.53
CA GLU A 552 0.19 -50.47 -22.48
C GLU A 552 0.76 -50.85 -21.10
N LYS A 553 1.31 -49.88 -20.36
CA LYS A 553 1.81 -50.04 -18.99
C LYS A 553 0.73 -50.42 -17.95
N GLN A 554 -0.55 -50.18 -18.26
CA GLN A 554 -1.70 -50.44 -17.38
C GLN A 554 -1.53 -49.81 -15.97
N GLY A 555 -1.01 -48.59 -15.91
CA GLY A 555 -0.66 -47.87 -14.70
C GLY A 555 -1.67 -46.81 -14.26
N ILE A 556 -1.14 -45.77 -13.59
CA ILE A 556 -1.93 -44.68 -13.09
C ILE A 556 -2.56 -43.86 -14.23
N TYR A 557 -1.79 -43.68 -15.32
CA TYR A 557 -2.29 -42.96 -16.51
C TYR A 557 -3.51 -43.65 -17.11
N GLU A 558 -3.46 -44.95 -17.35
CA GLU A 558 -4.58 -45.71 -17.90
C GLU A 558 -5.82 -45.63 -17.01
N ASN A 559 -5.64 -45.83 -15.68
CA ASN A 559 -6.73 -45.72 -14.72
C ASN A 559 -7.42 -44.33 -14.78
N LEU A 560 -6.63 -43.26 -14.83
CA LEU A 560 -7.16 -41.90 -14.96
C LEU A 560 -7.87 -41.68 -16.31
N PHE A 561 -7.33 -42.27 -17.39
CA PHE A 561 -7.93 -42.21 -18.73
C PHE A 561 -9.27 -42.94 -18.77
N GLU A 562 -9.36 -44.16 -18.22
CA GLU A 562 -10.58 -44.95 -18.18
C GLU A 562 -11.68 -44.32 -17.33
N LEU A 563 -11.34 -43.81 -16.15
CA LEU A 563 -12.28 -43.09 -15.29
C LEU A 563 -12.93 -41.91 -16.04
N GLN A 564 -12.15 -41.18 -16.82
CA GLN A 564 -12.69 -40.06 -17.61
C GLN A 564 -13.49 -40.54 -18.81
N ALA A 565 -13.05 -41.59 -19.49
CA ALA A 565 -13.76 -42.19 -20.61
C ALA A 565 -15.15 -42.73 -20.23
N GLN A 566 -15.27 -43.27 -19.00
CA GLN A 566 -16.56 -43.72 -18.45
C GLN A 566 -17.53 -42.55 -18.19
N GLY A 567 -17.02 -41.37 -17.84
CA GLY A 567 -17.83 -40.19 -17.64
C GLY A 567 -18.39 -39.59 -18.94
N TYR A 568 -17.90 -40.03 -20.11
CA TYR A 568 -18.37 -39.60 -21.46
C TYR A 568 -19.24 -40.66 -22.16
N LYS A 569 -19.39 -41.86 -21.58
CA LYS A 569 -20.37 -42.87 -21.99
C LYS A 569 -21.68 -42.73 -21.22
#